data_17df7e3a143e7a42011938e878005ed3
#
_entry.id   17df7e3a143e7a42011938e878005ed3
#
_cell.length_a   1.000
_cell.length_b   1.000
_cell.length_c   1.000
_cell.angle_alpha   90.00
_cell.angle_beta   90.00
_cell.angle_gamma   90.00
#
_symmetry.space_group_name_H-M   'P 1'
#
loop_
_entity.id
_entity.type
_entity.pdbx_description
1 polymer ?
#
loop_
_entity_poly.entity_id
_entity_poly.type
_entity_poly.pdbx_seq_one_letter_code
_entity_poly.pdbx_strand_id
1 'polypeptide(L)'
;PRMNAGGPYELKITGKDNTLLFSDVLLGEVWLGSGQSNMQWSVNLSANAEAEMASANYPNIRLFTVKRTVATTPQDNCEGVWSVCSPETIPEFSAVLYFFGRELHQQLNQVPMGLIHTSWGGTPAESWTSRAMLESDPDLAYMVQQWDQTLADYPAAKTAYDKAMEEWQQAAEQA
;
A
#
# COMPACT_ATOMS: atom_id res chain seq x y z
N PRO A 1 -3.42 31.14 3.21
CA PRO A 1 -4.56 31.13 4.13
C PRO A 1 -4.67 29.77 4.79
N ARG A 2 -5.10 29.73 6.05
CA ARG A 2 -5.39 28.48 6.75
C ARG A 2 -6.74 27.98 6.25
N MET A 3 -6.81 26.75 5.75
CA MET A 3 -8.05 26.12 5.32
C MET A 3 -8.56 25.22 6.46
N ASN A 4 -9.87 25.13 6.60
CA ASN A 4 -10.49 24.20 7.55
C ASN A 4 -10.63 22.81 6.91
N ALA A 5 -10.63 21.76 7.73
CA ALA A 5 -10.98 20.42 7.30
C ALA A 5 -12.40 20.40 6.69
N GLY A 6 -12.60 19.62 5.67
CA GLY A 6 -13.88 19.50 4.95
C GLY A 6 -13.71 19.32 3.45
N GLY A 7 -14.72 19.68 2.69
CA GLY A 7 -14.81 19.54 1.23
C GLY A 7 -16.18 19.05 0.80
N PRO A 8 -16.33 18.67 -0.47
CA PRO A 8 -15.31 18.69 -1.52
C PRO A 8 -14.94 20.10 -2.00
N TYR A 9 -13.67 20.29 -2.31
CA TYR A 9 -13.11 21.53 -2.86
C TYR A 9 -12.64 21.32 -4.29
N GLU A 10 -12.44 22.43 -5.02
CA GLU A 10 -11.69 22.44 -6.26
C GLU A 10 -10.27 22.96 -6.01
N LEU A 11 -9.27 22.23 -6.48
CA LEU A 11 -7.87 22.66 -6.47
C LEU A 11 -7.44 23.01 -7.89
N LYS A 12 -7.17 24.29 -8.13
CA LYS A 12 -6.63 24.79 -9.39
C LYS A 12 -5.15 25.13 -9.24
N ILE A 13 -4.31 24.50 -10.04
CA ILE A 13 -2.87 24.77 -10.10
C ILE A 13 -2.57 25.37 -11.46
N THR A 14 -2.12 26.64 -11.47
CA THR A 14 -1.77 27.36 -12.70
C THR A 14 -0.26 27.46 -12.81
N GLY A 15 0.31 26.78 -13.79
CA GLY A 15 1.70 26.88 -14.20
C GLY A 15 1.89 27.98 -15.26
N LYS A 16 3.08 28.06 -15.83
CA LYS A 16 3.40 29.02 -16.87
C LYS A 16 2.64 28.74 -18.18
N ASP A 17 2.57 27.47 -18.56
CA ASP A 17 2.07 27.04 -19.86
C ASP A 17 0.82 26.13 -19.77
N ASN A 18 0.38 25.78 -18.55
CA ASN A 18 -0.78 24.90 -18.32
C ASN A 18 -1.55 25.25 -17.06
N THR A 19 -2.75 24.71 -16.97
CA THR A 19 -3.57 24.75 -15.75
C THR A 19 -4.11 23.35 -15.49
N LEU A 20 -3.93 22.87 -14.27
CA LEU A 20 -4.52 21.63 -13.78
C LEU A 20 -5.69 21.97 -12.85
N LEU A 21 -6.79 21.25 -12.99
CA LEU A 21 -7.97 21.37 -12.14
C LEU A 21 -8.26 20.00 -11.53
N PHE A 22 -8.31 19.94 -10.22
CA PHE A 22 -8.73 18.77 -9.47
C PHE A 22 -10.03 19.09 -8.76
N SER A 23 -11.06 18.32 -9.04
CA SER A 23 -12.34 18.36 -8.34
C SER A 23 -12.38 17.30 -7.23
N ASP A 24 -13.35 17.40 -6.34
CA ASP A 24 -13.58 16.42 -5.26
C ASP A 24 -12.38 16.26 -4.30
N VAL A 25 -11.70 17.36 -4.02
CA VAL A 25 -10.56 17.38 -3.08
C VAL A 25 -11.08 17.54 -1.65
N LEU A 26 -10.71 16.62 -0.77
CA LEU A 26 -11.00 16.70 0.66
C LEU A 26 -9.78 17.19 1.43
N LEU A 27 -9.99 18.04 2.43
CA LEU A 27 -9.00 18.44 3.42
C LEU A 27 -9.31 17.73 4.74
N GLY A 28 -8.37 16.93 5.23
CA GLY A 28 -8.56 16.12 6.44
C GLY A 28 -7.27 15.49 6.91
N GLU A 29 -7.41 14.42 7.69
CA GLU A 29 -6.30 13.61 8.16
C GLU A 29 -5.93 12.55 7.12
N VAL A 30 -4.62 12.29 6.98
CA VAL A 30 -4.11 11.22 6.12
C VAL A 30 -3.28 10.25 6.95
N TRP A 31 -3.63 8.98 6.89
CA TRP A 31 -3.00 7.93 7.66
C TRP A 31 -2.41 6.86 6.74
N LEU A 32 -1.19 6.43 7.07
CA LEU A 32 -0.49 5.34 6.39
C LEU A 32 -0.55 4.08 7.24
N GLY A 33 -1.20 3.03 6.72
CA GLY A 33 -1.21 1.69 7.30
C GLY A 33 -0.21 0.79 6.58
N SER A 34 0.88 0.45 7.26
CA SER A 34 1.99 -0.32 6.71
C SER A 34 2.27 -1.57 7.55
N GLY A 35 3.02 -2.51 7.02
CA GLY A 35 3.45 -3.72 7.69
C GLY A 35 3.22 -4.98 6.86
N GLN A 36 2.92 -6.07 7.53
CA GLN A 36 2.74 -7.36 6.85
C GLN A 36 1.32 -7.94 7.05
N SER A 37 1.19 -9.25 7.30
CA SER A 37 -0.07 -10.00 7.23
C SER A 37 -1.25 -9.40 7.99
N ASN A 38 -1.06 -8.94 9.23
CA ASN A 38 -2.16 -8.37 10.01
C ASN A 38 -2.69 -7.06 9.41
N MET A 39 -1.81 -6.20 8.90
CA MET A 39 -2.23 -4.99 8.21
C MET A 39 -2.83 -5.31 6.83
N GLN A 40 -2.40 -6.39 6.20
CA GLN A 40 -2.94 -6.83 4.91
C GLN A 40 -4.32 -7.47 5.03
N TRP A 41 -4.70 -8.00 6.18
CA TRP A 41 -5.96 -8.68 6.41
C TRP A 41 -7.13 -7.83 5.98
N SER A 42 -7.92 -8.31 5.02
CA SER A 42 -8.98 -7.53 4.38
C SER A 42 -10.31 -7.59 5.14
N VAL A 43 -11.18 -6.61 4.88
CA VAL A 43 -12.48 -6.49 5.53
C VAL A 43 -13.36 -7.71 5.25
N ASN A 44 -13.35 -8.24 4.03
CA ASN A 44 -14.12 -9.44 3.67
C ASN A 44 -13.70 -10.71 4.44
N LEU A 45 -12.55 -10.71 5.10
CA LEU A 45 -12.06 -11.80 5.95
C LEU A 45 -12.25 -11.53 7.45
N SER A 46 -12.83 -10.39 7.82
CA SER A 46 -13.05 -10.01 9.21
C SER A 46 -14.35 -10.60 9.77
N ALA A 47 -14.53 -10.51 11.09
CA ALA A 47 -15.80 -10.90 11.72
C ALA A 47 -16.94 -9.99 11.21
N ASN A 48 -18.12 -10.58 10.97
CA ASN A 48 -19.31 -9.88 10.46
C ASN A 48 -19.07 -9.13 9.11
N ALA A 49 -18.19 -9.65 8.27
CA ALA A 49 -17.75 -9.02 7.03
C ALA A 49 -18.90 -8.52 6.15
N GLU A 50 -19.94 -9.33 5.95
CA GLU A 50 -21.10 -8.96 5.12
C GLU A 50 -21.81 -7.70 5.64
N ALA A 51 -22.07 -7.64 6.95
CA ALA A 51 -22.71 -6.49 7.58
C ALA A 51 -21.81 -5.24 7.53
N GLU A 52 -20.52 -5.41 7.77
CA GLU A 52 -19.53 -4.32 7.72
C GLU A 52 -19.40 -3.76 6.29
N MET A 53 -19.28 -4.61 5.29
CA MET A 53 -19.23 -4.21 3.88
C MET A 53 -20.50 -3.49 3.45
N ALA A 54 -21.67 -4.04 3.79
CA ALA A 54 -22.96 -3.42 3.43
C ALA A 54 -23.17 -2.04 4.06
N SER A 55 -22.59 -1.79 5.23
CA SER A 55 -22.69 -0.51 5.95
C SER A 55 -21.57 0.49 5.62
N ALA A 56 -20.58 0.11 4.82
CA ALA A 56 -19.40 0.92 4.52
C ALA A 56 -19.69 2.05 3.51
N ASN A 57 -20.57 2.98 3.88
CA ASN A 57 -20.92 4.14 3.08
C ASN A 57 -20.39 5.43 3.72
N TYR A 58 -19.10 5.72 3.49
CA TYR A 58 -18.41 6.86 4.08
C TYR A 58 -17.81 7.75 2.98
N PRO A 59 -18.59 8.69 2.39
CA PRO A 59 -18.13 9.50 1.26
C PRO A 59 -16.94 10.42 1.59
N ASN A 60 -16.68 10.69 2.87
CA ASN A 60 -15.54 11.47 3.33
C ASN A 60 -14.34 10.61 3.77
N ILE A 61 -14.40 9.30 3.63
CA ILE A 61 -13.25 8.41 3.78
C ILE A 61 -12.77 8.02 2.37
N ARG A 62 -11.48 8.21 2.12
CA ARG A 62 -10.81 7.86 0.86
C ARG A 62 -9.81 6.75 1.11
N LEU A 63 -9.82 5.76 0.23
CA LEU A 63 -8.99 4.57 0.29
C LEU A 63 -7.96 4.61 -0.83
N PHE A 64 -6.71 4.32 -0.52
CA PHE A 64 -5.64 4.17 -1.50
C PHE A 64 -4.83 2.93 -1.15
N THR A 65 -4.77 1.96 -2.05
CA THR A 65 -3.88 0.80 -1.87
C THR A 65 -2.69 0.92 -2.81
N VAL A 66 -1.51 0.95 -2.23
CA VAL A 66 -0.25 0.94 -2.99
C VAL A 66 -0.09 -0.41 -3.67
N LYS A 67 0.09 -0.41 -4.98
CA LYS A 67 0.40 -1.63 -5.73
C LYS A 67 1.75 -2.18 -5.28
N ARG A 68 1.76 -3.47 -4.93
CA ARG A 68 3.01 -4.15 -4.56
C ARG A 68 3.93 -4.24 -5.75
N THR A 69 5.12 -3.69 -5.59
CA THR A 69 6.14 -3.67 -6.65
C THR A 69 7.49 -4.01 -6.03
N VAL A 70 8.20 -4.96 -6.64
CA VAL A 70 9.58 -5.28 -6.26
C VAL A 70 10.52 -4.33 -7.00
N ALA A 71 11.42 -3.70 -6.25
CA ALA A 71 12.47 -2.85 -6.79
C ALA A 71 13.78 -3.06 -6.01
N THR A 72 14.92 -2.97 -6.69
CA THR A 72 16.25 -3.08 -6.08
C THR A 72 16.78 -1.75 -5.56
N THR A 73 16.09 -0.66 -5.87
CA THR A 73 16.43 0.70 -5.45
C THR A 73 15.17 1.43 -4.98
N PRO A 74 15.28 2.43 -4.09
CA PRO A 74 14.17 3.29 -3.72
C PRO A 74 13.51 3.91 -4.96
N GLN A 75 12.17 4.01 -4.94
CA GLN A 75 11.38 4.57 -6.02
C GLN A 75 10.76 5.90 -5.58
N ASP A 76 10.71 6.87 -6.50
CA ASP A 76 10.14 8.20 -6.24
C ASP A 76 8.63 8.25 -6.46
N ASN A 77 8.04 7.16 -6.95
CA ASN A 77 6.61 7.09 -7.24
C ASN A 77 6.05 5.69 -6.95
N CYS A 78 4.74 5.61 -6.73
CA CYS A 78 4.02 4.35 -6.57
C CYS A 78 2.75 4.34 -7.43
N GLU A 79 2.29 3.15 -7.78
CA GLU A 79 1.01 2.96 -8.45
C GLU A 79 -0.10 2.75 -7.42
N GLY A 80 -1.25 3.35 -7.68
CA GLY A 80 -2.47 3.22 -6.90
C GLY A 80 -3.53 4.20 -7.36
N VAL A 81 -4.76 4.03 -6.88
CA VAL A 81 -5.90 4.89 -7.20
C VAL A 81 -6.68 5.19 -5.94
N TRP A 82 -7.03 6.47 -5.74
CA TRP A 82 -7.94 6.87 -4.68
C TRP A 82 -9.36 6.43 -5.02
N SER A 83 -10.04 5.82 -4.07
CA SER A 83 -11.46 5.47 -4.17
C SER A 83 -12.24 5.98 -2.96
N VAL A 84 -13.52 6.23 -3.15
CA VAL A 84 -14.44 6.52 -2.05
C VAL A 84 -14.67 5.23 -1.25
N CYS A 85 -14.76 5.31 0.07
CA CYS A 85 -15.14 4.17 0.90
C CYS A 85 -16.63 3.85 0.67
N SER A 86 -16.88 2.72 0.03
CA SER A 86 -18.21 2.19 -0.29
C SER A 86 -18.26 0.68 -0.15
N PRO A 87 -19.46 0.06 -0.16
CA PRO A 87 -19.59 -1.40 -0.17
C PRO A 87 -18.79 -2.11 -1.28
N GLU A 88 -18.59 -1.45 -2.43
CA GLU A 88 -17.88 -2.00 -3.58
C GLU A 88 -16.36 -1.90 -3.44
N THR A 89 -15.85 -0.89 -2.72
CA THR A 89 -14.41 -0.61 -2.64
C THR A 89 -13.74 -1.13 -1.39
N ILE A 90 -14.52 -1.41 -0.34
CA ILE A 90 -14.00 -1.81 0.97
C ILE A 90 -13.62 -3.30 1.10
N PRO A 91 -14.18 -4.27 0.37
CA PRO A 91 -13.98 -5.70 0.64
C PRO A 91 -12.52 -6.11 0.74
N GLU A 92 -11.68 -5.69 -0.19
CA GLU A 92 -10.26 -6.05 -0.26
C GLU A 92 -9.34 -5.06 0.49
N PHE A 93 -9.89 -4.02 1.09
CA PHE A 93 -9.10 -3.05 1.84
C PHE A 93 -8.70 -3.58 3.22
N SER A 94 -7.60 -3.06 3.78
CA SER A 94 -7.13 -3.42 5.13
C SER A 94 -8.21 -3.22 6.19
N ALA A 95 -8.61 -4.27 6.87
CA ALA A 95 -9.59 -4.21 7.96
C ALA A 95 -9.08 -3.33 9.12
N VAL A 96 -7.82 -3.52 9.53
CA VAL A 96 -7.22 -2.75 10.62
C VAL A 96 -7.24 -1.26 10.30
N LEU A 97 -6.81 -0.87 9.09
CA LEU A 97 -6.76 0.53 8.70
C LEU A 97 -8.17 1.12 8.51
N TYR A 98 -9.10 0.34 7.95
CA TYR A 98 -10.50 0.76 7.81
C TYR A 98 -11.18 1.02 9.15
N PHE A 99 -11.13 0.06 10.08
CA PHE A 99 -11.76 0.23 11.39
C PHE A 99 -11.15 1.40 12.17
N PHE A 100 -9.82 1.55 12.12
CA PHE A 100 -9.13 2.69 12.70
C PHE A 100 -9.59 4.03 12.09
N GLY A 101 -9.58 4.15 10.77
CA GLY A 101 -9.95 5.38 10.08
C GLY A 101 -11.43 5.73 10.25
N ARG A 102 -12.32 4.73 10.24
CA ARG A 102 -13.75 4.91 10.53
C ARG A 102 -13.98 5.44 11.94
N GLU A 103 -13.32 4.85 12.94
CA GLU A 103 -13.44 5.29 14.33
C GLU A 103 -12.96 6.74 14.48
N LEU A 104 -11.80 7.09 13.95
CA LEU A 104 -11.30 8.46 13.98
C LEU A 104 -12.24 9.44 13.28
N HIS A 105 -12.76 9.07 12.11
CA HIS A 105 -13.73 9.88 11.39
C HIS A 105 -14.95 10.22 12.25
N GLN A 106 -15.48 9.24 12.98
CA GLN A 106 -16.62 9.42 13.87
C GLN A 106 -16.27 10.28 15.09
N GLN A 107 -15.14 10.01 15.75
CA GLN A 107 -14.70 10.70 16.96
C GLN A 107 -14.27 12.16 16.71
N LEU A 108 -13.78 12.46 15.52
CA LEU A 108 -13.31 13.79 15.11
C LEU A 108 -14.37 14.60 14.35
N ASN A 109 -15.66 14.39 14.64
CA ASN A 109 -16.78 15.14 14.05
C ASN A 109 -16.79 15.08 12.50
N GLN A 110 -16.62 13.90 11.93
CA GLN A 110 -16.68 13.64 10.48
C GLN A 110 -15.57 14.34 9.66
N VAL A 111 -14.41 14.62 10.28
CA VAL A 111 -13.23 15.10 9.54
C VAL A 111 -12.91 14.10 8.44
N PRO A 112 -12.68 14.54 7.19
CA PRO A 112 -12.31 13.65 6.10
C PRO A 112 -11.05 12.85 6.41
N MET A 113 -11.03 11.58 6.00
CA MET A 113 -9.90 10.65 6.21
C MET A 113 -9.37 10.13 4.88
N GLY A 114 -8.07 10.27 4.65
CA GLY A 114 -7.34 9.56 3.62
C GLY A 114 -6.61 8.36 4.22
N LEU A 115 -6.89 7.15 3.77
CA LEU A 115 -6.28 5.92 4.27
C LEU A 115 -5.40 5.31 3.19
N ILE A 116 -4.09 5.37 3.38
CA ILE A 116 -3.10 4.81 2.46
C ILE A 116 -2.65 3.45 3.00
N HIS A 117 -3.01 2.38 2.32
CA HIS A 117 -2.64 1.03 2.66
C HIS A 117 -1.40 0.59 1.86
N THR A 118 -0.34 0.23 2.59
CA THR A 118 0.88 -0.34 2.01
C THR A 118 1.39 -1.46 2.91
N SER A 119 0.96 -2.69 2.65
CA SER A 119 1.39 -3.86 3.40
C SER A 119 1.70 -5.03 2.47
N TRP A 120 2.58 -5.92 2.92
CA TRP A 120 2.92 -7.13 2.19
C TRP A 120 3.12 -8.29 3.17
N GLY A 121 2.16 -9.19 3.23
CA GLY A 121 2.20 -10.35 4.11
C GLY A 121 3.38 -11.26 3.80
N GLY A 122 3.96 -11.85 4.85
CA GLY A 122 5.12 -12.73 4.73
C GLY A 122 6.46 -12.02 4.64
N THR A 123 6.49 -10.68 4.71
CA THR A 123 7.74 -9.93 4.70
C THR A 123 8.32 -9.81 6.11
N PRO A 124 9.64 -9.95 6.28
CA PRO A 124 10.31 -9.74 7.55
C PRO A 124 10.49 -8.25 7.88
N ALA A 125 10.86 -7.92 9.11
CA ALA A 125 10.93 -6.54 9.60
C ALA A 125 11.96 -5.67 8.86
N GLU A 126 13.07 -6.25 8.46
CA GLU A 126 14.13 -5.59 7.70
C GLU A 126 13.66 -5.08 6.34
N SER A 127 12.64 -5.71 5.72
CA SER A 127 12.03 -5.23 4.47
C SER A 127 11.32 -3.88 4.63
N TRP A 128 11.04 -3.46 5.87
CA TRP A 128 10.39 -2.20 6.23
C TRP A 128 11.34 -1.22 6.91
N THR A 129 12.63 -1.58 6.97
CA THR A 129 13.68 -0.75 7.55
C THR A 129 14.57 -0.21 6.44
N SER A 130 14.90 1.08 6.49
CA SER A 130 15.76 1.68 5.47
C SER A 130 17.16 1.05 5.50
N ARG A 131 17.78 0.89 4.33
CA ARG A 131 19.15 0.37 4.21
C ARG A 131 20.13 1.12 5.12
N ALA A 132 20.04 2.46 5.16
CA ALA A 132 20.91 3.29 5.98
C ALA A 132 20.77 2.98 7.49
N MET A 133 19.59 2.65 7.96
CA MET A 133 19.37 2.24 9.36
C MET A 133 19.99 0.86 9.63
N LEU A 134 19.79 -0.11 8.74
CA LEU A 134 20.39 -1.43 8.88
C LEU A 134 21.92 -1.36 8.86
N GLU A 135 22.52 -0.54 8.00
CA GLU A 135 23.96 -0.34 7.91
C GLU A 135 24.56 0.38 9.13
N SER A 136 23.78 1.23 9.79
CA SER A 136 24.24 2.00 10.96
C SER A 136 24.32 1.19 12.24
N ASP A 137 23.66 0.04 12.30
CA ASP A 137 23.64 -0.84 13.46
C ASP A 137 24.56 -2.06 13.20
N PRO A 138 25.61 -2.26 14.00
CA PRO A 138 26.55 -3.37 13.84
C PRO A 138 25.88 -4.76 13.90
N ASP A 139 24.78 -4.87 14.66
CA ASP A 139 24.04 -6.13 14.82
C ASP A 139 23.12 -6.42 13.65
N LEU A 140 22.83 -5.44 12.79
CA LEU A 140 21.92 -5.54 11.65
C LEU A 140 22.63 -5.45 10.28
N ALA A 141 23.85 -4.91 10.24
CA ALA A 141 24.59 -4.69 8.99
C ALA A 141 24.80 -5.97 8.15
N TYR A 142 24.84 -7.15 8.78
CA TYR A 142 24.96 -8.42 8.07
C TYR A 142 23.77 -8.68 7.12
N MET A 143 22.58 -8.17 7.42
CA MET A 143 21.39 -8.33 6.57
C MET A 143 21.59 -7.65 5.22
N VAL A 144 22.20 -6.47 5.22
CA VAL A 144 22.54 -5.76 3.99
C VAL A 144 23.59 -6.51 3.18
N GLN A 145 24.62 -7.06 3.84
CA GLN A 145 25.65 -7.86 3.17
C GLN A 145 25.05 -9.12 2.52
N GLN A 146 24.14 -9.82 3.21
CA GLN A 146 23.44 -10.97 2.66
C GLN A 146 22.57 -10.58 1.45
N TRP A 147 21.89 -9.44 1.54
CA TRP A 147 21.09 -8.93 0.42
C TRP A 147 21.96 -8.60 -0.79
N ASP A 148 23.07 -7.91 -0.61
CA ASP A 148 24.01 -7.57 -1.68
C ASP A 148 24.59 -8.84 -2.36
N GLN A 149 24.90 -9.87 -1.57
CA GLN A 149 25.32 -11.17 -2.11
C GLN A 149 24.19 -11.83 -2.91
N THR A 150 22.96 -11.80 -2.39
CA THR A 150 21.78 -12.33 -3.10
C THR A 150 21.56 -11.63 -4.45
N LEU A 151 21.72 -10.32 -4.49
CA LEU A 151 21.61 -9.55 -5.75
C LEU A 151 22.74 -9.92 -6.72
N ALA A 152 23.96 -10.13 -6.24
CA ALA A 152 25.09 -10.53 -7.09
C ALA A 152 24.89 -11.92 -7.70
N ASP A 153 24.31 -12.84 -6.94
CA ASP A 153 24.10 -14.23 -7.36
C ASP A 153 22.82 -14.41 -8.22
N TYR A 154 21.88 -13.46 -8.13
CA TYR A 154 20.57 -13.56 -8.76
C TYR A 154 20.60 -13.84 -10.27
N PRO A 155 21.45 -13.19 -11.09
CA PRO A 155 21.46 -13.47 -12.54
C PRO A 155 21.77 -14.93 -12.88
N ALA A 156 22.72 -15.54 -12.17
CA ALA A 156 23.07 -16.95 -12.37
C ALA A 156 21.96 -17.88 -11.88
N ALA A 157 21.39 -17.59 -10.70
CA ALA A 157 20.28 -18.34 -10.14
C ALA A 157 19.02 -18.27 -11.04
N LYS A 158 18.72 -17.09 -11.58
CA LYS A 158 17.60 -16.92 -12.52
C LYS A 158 17.81 -17.73 -13.79
N THR A 159 19.00 -17.71 -14.39
CA THR A 159 19.29 -18.48 -15.59
C THR A 159 19.13 -20.00 -15.33
N ALA A 160 19.60 -20.49 -14.19
CA ALA A 160 19.44 -21.89 -13.82
C ALA A 160 17.97 -22.27 -13.60
N TYR A 161 17.21 -21.38 -12.95
CA TYR A 161 15.77 -21.56 -12.75
C TYR A 161 14.99 -21.60 -14.09
N ASP A 162 15.22 -20.64 -14.96
CA ASP A 162 14.53 -20.56 -16.26
C ASP A 162 14.76 -21.84 -17.07
N LYS A 163 16.01 -22.33 -17.11
CA LYS A 163 16.35 -23.60 -17.75
C LYS A 163 15.62 -24.80 -17.13
N ALA A 164 15.60 -24.90 -15.81
CA ALA A 164 14.91 -25.98 -15.11
C ALA A 164 13.37 -25.93 -15.35
N MET A 165 12.80 -24.73 -15.45
CA MET A 165 11.39 -24.55 -15.78
C MET A 165 11.07 -24.99 -17.21
N GLU A 166 11.92 -24.69 -18.20
CA GLU A 166 11.77 -25.16 -19.58
C GLU A 166 11.81 -26.70 -19.65
N GLU A 167 12.80 -27.32 -18.98
CA GLU A 167 12.93 -28.77 -18.90
C GLU A 167 11.70 -29.42 -18.24
N TRP A 168 11.18 -28.83 -17.16
CA TRP A 168 9.97 -29.31 -16.49
C TRP A 168 8.73 -29.20 -17.38
N GLN A 169 8.54 -28.08 -18.08
CA GLN A 169 7.42 -27.88 -18.99
C GLN A 169 7.42 -28.90 -20.14
N GLN A 170 8.59 -29.13 -20.74
CA GLN A 170 8.74 -30.13 -21.81
C GLN A 170 8.43 -31.55 -21.31
N ALA A 171 8.84 -31.90 -20.10
CA ALA A 171 8.54 -33.19 -19.49
C ALA A 171 7.05 -33.34 -19.18
N ALA A 172 6.39 -32.25 -18.71
CA ALA A 172 4.96 -32.26 -18.38
C ALA A 172 4.08 -32.38 -19.64
N GLU A 173 4.51 -31.84 -20.79
CA GLU A 173 3.80 -31.96 -22.08
C GLU A 173 3.89 -33.37 -22.68
N GLN A 174 4.90 -34.15 -22.28
CA GLN A 174 5.13 -35.51 -22.77
C GLN A 174 4.49 -36.60 -21.90
N ALA A 175 3.94 -36.23 -20.73
CA ALA A 175 3.34 -37.13 -19.78
C ALA A 175 1.81 -37.23 -19.92
#